data_62b110b6b5fd9de2236314e1a1bcd2d6
#
_entry.id   62b110b6b5fd9de2236314e1a1bcd2d6
#
_cell.length_a   1.000
_cell.length_b   1.000
_cell.length_c   1.000
_cell.angle_alpha   90.00
_cell.angle_beta   90.00
_cell.angle_gamma   90.00
#
_symmetry.space_group_name_H-M   'P 1'
#
loop_
_entity.id
_entity.type
_entity.pdbx_description
1 polymer ?
#
loop_
_entity_poly.entity_id
_entity_poly.type
_entity_poly.pdbx_seq_one_letter_code
_entity_poly.pdbx_strand_id
1 'polypeptide(L)'
;MNIQEWMNNVNGKIIDMDGAYGGQCWDLWSNYARNVYGIPAADTNTVDGYAASVYTTRYDRSKALQNTFIREAGTYTPVYGDVAFWNGNGMNHVAIVVRDNGNGTLETMSQNPNKAGYINISKNGIIGYFHPRNRDGDNNITARAYRVNVPVLNVRSAPSIHSQVVAQYRKGQTVNLMSGTTIADGYIWAHYIGYSGKTRYIALAPADKSAWYLVSA
;
A
#
# COMPACT_ATOMS: atom_id res chain seq x y z
N MET A 1 -1.53 10.96 -3.96
CA MET A 1 -1.22 10.23 -5.21
C MET A 1 -1.19 8.75 -4.92
N ASN A 2 -1.38 7.87 -5.90
CA ASN A 2 -1.23 6.44 -5.69
C ASN A 2 0.25 6.00 -5.76
N ILE A 3 0.54 4.76 -5.35
CA ILE A 3 1.92 4.23 -5.29
C ILE A 3 2.60 4.24 -6.67
N GLN A 4 1.89 3.84 -7.73
CA GLN A 4 2.46 3.80 -9.09
C GLN A 4 2.78 5.19 -9.63
N GLU A 5 1.89 6.16 -9.41
CA GLU A 5 2.14 7.57 -9.75
C GLU A 5 3.35 8.10 -9.00
N TRP A 6 3.45 7.76 -7.70
CA TRP A 6 4.59 8.15 -6.89
C TRP A 6 5.89 7.55 -7.42
N MET A 7 5.93 6.25 -7.71
CA MET A 7 7.12 5.58 -8.28
C MET A 7 7.55 6.23 -9.60
N ASN A 8 6.59 6.52 -10.48
CA ASN A 8 6.87 7.19 -11.75
C ASN A 8 7.44 8.60 -11.53
N ASN A 9 6.95 9.31 -10.52
CA ASN A 9 7.38 10.67 -10.22
C ASN A 9 8.78 10.75 -9.63
N VAL A 10 9.23 9.77 -8.87
CA VAL A 10 10.55 9.78 -8.21
C VAL A 10 11.64 9.10 -9.04
N ASN A 11 11.28 8.16 -9.91
CA ASN A 11 12.24 7.39 -10.70
C ASN A 11 13.17 8.29 -11.52
N GLY A 12 14.48 8.07 -11.40
CA GLY A 12 15.54 8.84 -12.06
C GLY A 12 15.86 10.19 -11.40
N LYS A 13 15.20 10.55 -10.30
CA LYS A 13 15.43 11.80 -9.57
C LYS A 13 16.24 11.59 -8.29
N ILE A 14 16.86 12.65 -7.81
CA ILE A 14 17.38 12.73 -6.44
C ILE A 14 16.26 13.36 -5.60
N ILE A 15 15.83 12.64 -4.58
CA ILE A 15 14.87 13.13 -3.60
C ILE A 15 15.65 13.53 -2.36
N ASP A 16 15.58 14.80 -2.02
CA ASP A 16 16.25 15.40 -0.85
C ASP A 16 15.20 16.23 -0.12
N MET A 17 14.78 15.75 1.05
CA MET A 17 13.63 16.29 1.80
C MET A 17 14.04 17.32 2.85
N ASP A 18 15.29 17.30 3.27
CA ASP A 18 15.80 18.17 4.33
C ASP A 18 16.98 19.07 3.89
N GLY A 19 17.50 18.87 2.65
CA GLY A 19 18.62 19.62 2.11
C GLY A 19 19.97 19.23 2.75
N ALA A 20 20.03 18.09 3.44
CA ALA A 20 21.21 17.64 4.17
C ALA A 20 21.77 16.32 3.60
N TYR A 21 23.07 16.29 3.38
CA TYR A 21 23.81 15.10 2.91
C TYR A 21 23.39 14.59 1.52
N GLY A 22 22.60 15.37 0.76
CA GLY A 22 22.02 14.95 -0.52
C GLY A 22 20.94 13.86 -0.33
N GLY A 23 20.44 13.30 -1.43
CA GLY A 23 19.33 12.35 -1.36
C GLY A 23 19.72 11.04 -0.68
N GLN A 24 19.25 10.81 0.53
CA GLN A 24 19.43 9.59 1.31
C GLN A 24 18.24 8.63 1.13
N CYS A 25 18.39 7.38 1.56
CA CYS A 25 17.28 6.41 1.55
C CYS A 25 16.12 6.85 2.44
N TRP A 26 16.41 7.56 3.53
CA TRP A 26 15.41 8.15 4.40
C TRP A 26 14.58 9.23 3.68
N ASP A 27 15.17 10.06 2.82
CA ASP A 27 14.43 11.07 2.06
C ASP A 27 13.38 10.44 1.15
N LEU A 28 13.75 9.35 0.47
CA LEU A 28 12.83 8.62 -0.37
C LEU A 28 11.68 8.02 0.43
N TRP A 29 11.96 7.43 1.60
CA TRP A 29 10.95 6.96 2.54
C TRP A 29 10.03 8.10 3.01
N SER A 30 10.63 9.22 3.49
CA SER A 30 9.86 10.38 3.96
C SER A 30 8.96 10.94 2.87
N ASN A 31 9.50 11.04 1.64
CA ASN A 31 8.73 11.47 0.48
C ASN A 31 7.55 10.52 0.20
N TYR A 32 7.79 9.19 0.23
CA TYR A 32 6.75 8.17 0.05
C TYR A 32 5.64 8.29 1.09
N ALA A 33 6.01 8.25 2.36
CA ALA A 33 5.07 8.29 3.48
C ALA A 33 4.19 9.56 3.47
N ARG A 34 4.79 10.71 3.12
CA ARG A 34 4.10 12.00 3.09
C ARG A 34 3.19 12.16 1.88
N ASN A 35 3.65 11.78 0.69
CA ASN A 35 2.91 12.02 -0.55
C ASN A 35 1.86 10.95 -0.87
N VAL A 36 2.07 9.70 -0.43
CA VAL A 36 1.12 8.61 -0.66
C VAL A 36 0.11 8.50 0.48
N TYR A 37 0.58 8.64 1.73
CA TYR A 37 -0.25 8.38 2.91
C TYR A 37 -0.56 9.60 3.77
N GLY A 38 0.00 10.77 3.45
CA GLY A 38 -0.23 11.99 4.24
C GLY A 38 0.38 11.97 5.64
N ILE A 39 1.42 11.15 5.87
CA ILE A 39 2.11 11.09 7.17
C ILE A 39 2.76 12.45 7.45
N PRO A 40 2.57 13.03 8.65
CA PRO A 40 3.24 14.27 9.03
C PRO A 40 4.77 14.15 8.97
N ALA A 41 5.46 15.21 8.56
CA ALA A 41 6.93 15.20 8.41
C ALA A 41 7.65 14.72 9.67
N ALA A 42 7.24 15.18 10.86
CA ALA A 42 7.84 14.80 12.12
C ALA A 42 7.77 13.28 12.41
N ASP A 43 6.73 12.62 11.90
CA ASP A 43 6.51 11.18 12.09
C ASP A 43 7.34 10.32 11.13
N THR A 44 7.90 10.89 10.07
CA THR A 44 8.81 10.18 9.15
C THR A 44 10.26 10.23 9.57
N ASN A 45 10.61 11.11 10.53
CA ASN A 45 12.00 11.34 10.96
C ASN A 45 12.61 10.13 11.67
N THR A 46 13.89 9.94 11.45
CA THR A 46 14.72 9.04 12.25
C THR A 46 14.76 9.49 13.72
N VAL A 47 15.18 8.62 14.61
CA VAL A 47 15.36 8.96 16.05
C VAL A 47 16.84 9.13 16.40
N ASP A 48 17.72 8.44 15.67
CA ASP A 48 19.17 8.36 15.93
C ASP A 48 20.01 8.67 14.67
N GLY A 49 19.39 9.20 13.60
CA GLY A 49 20.04 9.47 12.32
C GLY A 49 20.04 8.28 11.36
N TYR A 50 19.60 7.10 11.81
CA TYR A 50 19.55 5.90 10.98
C TYR A 50 18.12 5.54 10.54
N ALA A 51 17.95 5.15 9.28
CA ALA A 51 16.63 4.81 8.72
C ALA A 51 15.91 3.69 9.49
N ALA A 52 16.65 2.71 10.01
CA ALA A 52 16.10 1.62 10.80
C ALA A 52 15.37 2.09 12.06
N SER A 53 15.73 3.25 12.63
CA SER A 53 15.08 3.78 13.84
C SER A 53 13.63 4.24 13.59
N VAL A 54 13.25 4.42 12.35
CA VAL A 54 11.84 4.64 11.98
C VAL A 54 11.03 3.38 12.31
N TYR A 55 11.52 2.21 11.95
CA TYR A 55 10.87 0.93 12.24
C TYR A 55 10.96 0.56 13.73
N THR A 56 12.14 0.68 14.35
CA THR A 56 12.38 0.19 15.71
C THR A 56 11.83 1.08 16.81
N THR A 57 11.81 2.41 16.58
CA THR A 57 11.55 3.38 17.64
C THR A 57 10.47 4.41 17.26
N ARG A 58 10.55 5.01 16.06
CA ARG A 58 9.59 6.05 15.66
C ARG A 58 8.17 5.50 15.59
N TYR A 59 7.99 4.28 15.07
CA TYR A 59 6.69 3.63 14.96
C TYR A 59 5.93 3.61 16.30
N ASP A 60 6.59 3.27 17.39
CA ASP A 60 5.96 3.17 18.73
C ASP A 60 5.56 4.54 19.30
N ARG A 61 6.17 5.62 18.80
CA ARG A 61 5.92 7.00 19.21
C ARG A 61 4.96 7.76 18.30
N SER A 62 4.59 7.19 17.15
CA SER A 62 3.75 7.83 16.12
C SER A 62 2.42 7.13 15.94
N LYS A 63 1.35 7.79 16.33
CA LYS A 63 -0.03 7.33 16.03
C LYS A 63 -0.32 7.36 14.53
N ALA A 64 0.25 8.30 13.78
CA ALA A 64 0.08 8.37 12.34
C ALA A 64 0.66 7.12 11.66
N LEU A 65 1.88 6.69 12.03
CA LEU A 65 2.47 5.45 11.52
C LEU A 65 1.66 4.22 11.92
N GLN A 66 1.26 4.10 13.19
CA GLN A 66 0.46 2.97 13.70
C GLN A 66 -0.91 2.86 13.02
N ASN A 67 -1.55 3.99 12.74
CA ASN A 67 -2.84 4.04 12.05
C ASN A 67 -2.72 3.69 10.56
N THR A 68 -1.57 3.99 9.94
CA THR A 68 -1.34 3.80 8.51
C THR A 68 -0.73 2.45 8.19
N PHE A 69 0.19 1.96 9.02
CA PHE A 69 0.95 0.75 8.75
C PHE A 69 0.75 -0.31 9.84
N ILE A 70 0.91 -1.57 9.43
CA ILE A 70 1.18 -2.70 10.31
C ILE A 70 2.70 -2.89 10.32
N ARG A 71 3.29 -3.03 11.51
CA ARG A 71 4.70 -3.37 11.65
C ARG A 71 4.85 -4.88 11.58
N GLU A 72 5.44 -5.38 10.50
CA GLU A 72 5.63 -6.79 10.21
C GLU A 72 7.09 -7.20 10.46
N ALA A 73 7.31 -8.42 10.92
CA ALA A 73 8.64 -8.97 11.19
C ALA A 73 9.45 -9.23 9.91
N GLY A 74 10.77 -9.41 10.01
CA GLY A 74 11.64 -9.73 8.87
C GLY A 74 11.32 -11.03 8.14
N THR A 75 10.57 -11.94 8.78
CA THR A 75 10.08 -13.20 8.17
C THR A 75 8.80 -13.05 7.34
N TYR A 76 8.17 -11.88 7.37
CA TYR A 76 7.00 -11.57 6.57
C TYR A 76 7.32 -11.65 5.07
N THR A 77 6.36 -12.10 4.26
CA THR A 77 6.49 -12.06 2.80
C THR A 77 5.93 -10.74 2.29
N PRO A 78 6.79 -9.81 1.88
CA PRO A 78 6.35 -8.48 1.52
C PRO A 78 5.67 -8.47 0.15
N VAL A 79 4.85 -7.46 -0.05
CA VAL A 79 4.11 -7.23 -1.28
C VAL A 79 4.34 -5.80 -1.79
N TYR A 80 3.88 -5.51 -3.00
CA TYR A 80 4.00 -4.19 -3.64
C TYR A 80 3.56 -3.05 -2.72
N GLY A 81 4.40 -2.04 -2.55
CA GLY A 81 4.14 -0.86 -1.72
C GLY A 81 4.49 -1.00 -0.24
N ASP A 82 4.91 -2.17 0.21
CA ASP A 82 5.48 -2.32 1.54
C ASP A 82 6.80 -1.55 1.65
N VAL A 83 7.18 -1.21 2.87
CA VAL A 83 8.45 -0.54 3.15
C VAL A 83 9.35 -1.50 3.90
N ALA A 84 10.48 -1.85 3.33
CA ALA A 84 11.46 -2.74 3.95
C ALA A 84 12.54 -1.95 4.67
N PHE A 85 12.93 -2.41 5.87
CA PHE A 85 13.97 -1.81 6.70
C PHE A 85 15.10 -2.80 6.95
N TRP A 86 16.34 -2.36 6.73
CA TRP A 86 17.55 -3.12 7.02
C TRP A 86 18.29 -2.51 8.20
N ASN A 87 18.79 -3.35 9.09
CA ASN A 87 19.72 -2.98 10.18
C ASN A 87 20.59 -4.19 10.55
N GLY A 88 21.27 -4.75 9.58
CA GLY A 88 22.12 -5.91 9.78
C GLY A 88 23.14 -6.07 8.67
N ASN A 89 24.19 -6.84 8.94
CA ASN A 89 25.28 -7.11 7.98
C ASN A 89 25.96 -5.86 7.40
N GLY A 90 26.12 -4.82 8.22
CA GLY A 90 26.72 -3.55 7.79
C GLY A 90 25.80 -2.63 6.98
N MET A 91 24.55 -2.99 6.83
CA MET A 91 23.56 -2.22 6.06
C MET A 91 22.55 -1.57 7.00
N ASN A 92 22.39 -0.24 6.90
CA ASN A 92 21.26 0.49 7.46
C ASN A 92 20.54 1.18 6.31
N HIS A 93 19.33 0.72 5.98
CA HIS A 93 18.65 1.14 4.77
C HIS A 93 17.13 1.06 4.90
N VAL A 94 16.45 1.81 4.04
CA VAL A 94 14.99 1.72 3.84
C VAL A 94 14.68 1.82 2.35
N ALA A 95 13.76 0.99 1.86
CA ALA A 95 13.31 1.03 0.48
C ALA A 95 11.84 0.58 0.35
N ILE A 96 11.19 0.99 -0.72
CA ILE A 96 9.81 0.62 -1.02
C ILE A 96 9.79 -0.62 -1.91
N VAL A 97 9.10 -1.67 -1.48
CA VAL A 97 9.04 -2.96 -2.17
C VAL A 97 8.21 -2.87 -3.44
N VAL A 98 8.78 -3.33 -4.55
CA VAL A 98 8.08 -3.55 -5.82
C VAL A 98 7.60 -5.00 -5.91
N ARG A 99 8.48 -5.94 -5.59
CA ARG A 99 8.12 -7.36 -5.46
C ARG A 99 9.19 -8.16 -4.72
N ASP A 100 8.80 -9.29 -4.17
CA ASP A 100 9.71 -10.35 -3.74
C ASP A 100 10.08 -11.22 -4.95
N ASN A 101 11.37 -11.34 -5.26
CA ASN A 101 11.84 -12.13 -6.39
C ASN A 101 11.86 -13.65 -6.10
N GLY A 102 11.61 -14.07 -4.85
CA GLY A 102 11.62 -15.49 -4.43
C GLY A 102 13.01 -16.13 -4.31
N ASN A 103 14.07 -15.39 -4.67
CA ASN A 103 15.46 -15.86 -4.68
C ASN A 103 16.34 -15.23 -3.59
N GLY A 104 15.73 -14.73 -2.52
CA GLY A 104 16.44 -14.01 -1.44
C GLY A 104 16.70 -12.54 -1.72
N THR A 105 16.10 -11.97 -2.78
CA THR A 105 16.18 -10.53 -3.09
C THR A 105 14.79 -9.92 -3.24
N LEU A 106 14.71 -8.60 -3.03
CA LEU A 106 13.54 -7.78 -3.35
C LEU A 106 13.89 -6.84 -4.50
N GLU A 107 13.00 -6.70 -5.47
CA GLU A 107 13.00 -5.52 -6.33
C GLU A 107 12.35 -4.37 -5.55
N THR A 108 13.03 -3.23 -5.50
CA THR A 108 12.62 -2.08 -4.70
C THR A 108 12.74 -0.78 -5.49
N MET A 109 11.93 0.20 -5.15
CA MET A 109 12.22 1.60 -5.42
C MET A 109 13.11 2.11 -4.29
N SER A 110 14.35 2.44 -4.62
CA SER A 110 15.40 2.75 -3.64
C SER A 110 16.27 3.92 -4.11
N GLN A 111 16.90 4.59 -3.15
CA GLN A 111 17.82 5.70 -3.36
C GLN A 111 19.03 5.55 -2.44
N ASN A 112 20.15 6.17 -2.83
CA ASN A 112 21.45 6.14 -2.17
C ASN A 112 22.17 4.77 -2.32
N PRO A 113 23.38 4.78 -2.94
CA PRO A 113 24.14 5.98 -3.33
C PRO A 113 23.69 6.65 -4.64
N ASN A 114 22.78 6.04 -5.38
CA ASN A 114 22.31 6.53 -6.67
C ASN A 114 21.01 7.32 -6.55
N LYS A 115 20.55 7.90 -7.68
CA LYS A 115 19.21 8.46 -7.83
C LYS A 115 18.15 7.39 -7.51
N ALA A 116 16.95 7.82 -7.12
CA ALA A 116 15.82 6.91 -6.94
C ALA A 116 15.58 6.07 -8.19
N GLY A 117 15.46 4.77 -8.02
CA GLY A 117 15.30 3.84 -9.14
C GLY A 117 14.95 2.43 -8.68
N TYR A 118 14.66 1.58 -9.65
CA TYR A 118 14.39 0.15 -9.41
C TYR A 118 15.69 -0.60 -9.18
N ILE A 119 15.87 -1.17 -7.99
CA ILE A 119 17.10 -1.86 -7.56
C ILE A 119 16.74 -3.17 -6.89
N ASN A 120 17.46 -4.24 -7.22
CA ASN A 120 17.38 -5.51 -6.51
C ASN A 120 18.30 -5.49 -5.29
N ILE A 121 17.72 -5.65 -4.10
CA ILE A 121 18.43 -5.66 -2.81
C ILE A 121 18.25 -7.01 -2.14
N SER A 122 19.34 -7.55 -1.55
CA SER A 122 19.28 -8.77 -0.76
C SER A 122 18.37 -8.60 0.46
N LYS A 123 17.60 -9.63 0.80
CA LYS A 123 16.81 -9.67 2.05
C LYS A 123 17.67 -9.86 3.30
N ASN A 124 18.96 -10.17 3.13
CA ASN A 124 19.87 -10.35 4.24
C ASN A 124 20.02 -9.05 5.05
N GLY A 125 19.79 -9.10 6.36
CA GLY A 125 19.81 -7.94 7.23
C GLY A 125 18.49 -7.17 7.36
N ILE A 126 17.41 -7.62 6.71
CA ILE A 126 16.07 -7.05 6.93
C ILE A 126 15.63 -7.34 8.36
N ILE A 127 15.20 -6.28 9.05
CA ILE A 127 14.65 -6.34 10.41
C ILE A 127 13.12 -6.39 10.42
N GLY A 128 12.47 -5.91 9.37
CA GLY A 128 11.02 -5.96 9.21
C GLY A 128 10.50 -5.01 8.15
N TYR A 129 9.18 -4.89 8.14
CA TYR A 129 8.45 -4.13 7.12
C TYR A 129 7.37 -3.26 7.74
N PHE A 130 7.04 -2.17 7.06
CA PHE A 130 5.76 -1.50 7.22
C PHE A 130 4.82 -1.93 6.09
N HIS A 131 3.74 -2.59 6.47
CA HIS A 131 2.67 -2.99 5.57
C HIS A 131 1.52 -1.99 5.66
N PRO A 132 1.17 -1.26 4.59
CA PRO A 132 0.07 -0.30 4.63
C PRO A 132 -1.27 -0.97 4.94
N ARG A 133 -2.01 -0.45 5.93
CA ARG A 133 -3.36 -0.92 6.28
C ARG A 133 -4.37 -0.66 5.17
N ASN A 134 -4.20 0.48 4.49
CA ASN A 134 -4.99 0.87 3.34
C ASN A 134 -4.01 1.23 2.23
N ARG A 135 -3.88 0.41 1.23
CA ARG A 135 -3.00 0.69 0.10
C ARG A 135 -3.69 1.62 -0.87
N ASP A 136 -3.32 2.91 -0.84
CA ASP A 136 -3.69 3.85 -1.89
C ASP A 136 -2.91 3.52 -3.16
N GLY A 137 -3.54 2.77 -4.04
CA GLY A 137 -2.99 2.26 -5.30
C GLY A 137 -3.20 0.78 -5.48
N ASP A 138 -3.25 0.01 -4.41
CA ASP A 138 -3.77 -1.32 -4.47
C ASP A 138 -5.30 -1.24 -4.40
N ASN A 139 -5.92 -1.45 -5.54
CA ASN A 139 -7.34 -1.75 -5.60
C ASN A 139 -7.62 -3.14 -5.01
N ASN A 140 -6.65 -3.70 -4.27
CA ASN A 140 -6.66 -5.06 -3.79
C ASN A 140 -7.22 -5.09 -2.37
N ILE A 141 -8.50 -5.36 -2.25
CA ILE A 141 -9.13 -5.63 -0.97
C ILE A 141 -8.73 -7.02 -0.46
N THR A 142 -8.58 -7.15 0.86
CA THR A 142 -8.40 -8.46 1.49
C THR A 142 -9.74 -9.21 1.56
N ALA A 143 -9.68 -10.54 1.47
CA ALA A 143 -10.87 -11.39 1.64
C ALA A 143 -11.42 -11.26 3.06
N ARG A 144 -12.52 -10.54 3.24
CA ARG A 144 -13.22 -10.33 4.50
C ARG A 144 -14.62 -9.75 4.31
N ALA A 145 -15.35 -9.54 5.40
CA ALA A 145 -16.62 -8.83 5.40
C ALA A 145 -16.44 -7.32 5.17
N TYR A 146 -17.27 -6.77 4.30
CA TYR A 146 -17.41 -5.34 4.04
C TYR A 146 -18.85 -4.91 4.23
N ARG A 147 -19.05 -3.70 4.75
CA ARG A 147 -20.37 -3.12 4.98
C ARG A 147 -20.68 -2.08 3.91
N VAL A 148 -21.89 -2.14 3.38
CA VAL A 148 -22.39 -1.18 2.40
C VAL A 148 -22.63 0.18 3.05
N ASN A 149 -22.01 1.22 2.48
CA ASN A 149 -22.04 2.59 3.01
C ASN A 149 -22.91 3.56 2.17
N VAL A 150 -23.53 3.06 1.10
CA VAL A 150 -24.44 3.84 0.23
C VAL A 150 -25.86 3.32 0.32
N PRO A 151 -26.90 4.11 0.02
CA PRO A 151 -28.30 3.68 0.16
C PRO A 151 -28.62 2.37 -0.55
N VAL A 152 -28.16 2.23 -1.82
CA VAL A 152 -28.29 1.02 -2.64
C VAL A 152 -27.04 0.80 -3.43
N LEU A 153 -26.58 -0.44 -3.50
CA LEU A 153 -25.38 -0.85 -4.25
C LEU A 153 -25.72 -2.05 -5.13
N ASN A 154 -25.57 -1.89 -6.44
CA ASN A 154 -25.85 -2.93 -7.41
C ASN A 154 -24.78 -4.03 -7.40
N VAL A 155 -25.23 -5.27 -7.48
CA VAL A 155 -24.42 -6.46 -7.77
C VAL A 155 -24.58 -6.82 -9.24
N ARG A 156 -23.48 -7.08 -9.91
CA ARG A 156 -23.46 -7.28 -11.35
C ARG A 156 -22.84 -8.60 -11.76
N SER A 157 -23.17 -9.04 -12.98
CA SER A 157 -22.63 -10.28 -13.56
C SER A 157 -21.20 -10.17 -14.06
N ALA A 158 -20.71 -8.95 -14.31
CA ALA A 158 -19.33 -8.63 -14.71
C ALA A 158 -18.91 -7.29 -14.11
N PRO A 159 -17.59 -6.94 -14.06
CA PRO A 159 -17.10 -5.67 -13.54
C PRO A 159 -17.33 -4.54 -14.54
N SER A 160 -18.60 -4.22 -14.83
CA SER A 160 -19.00 -3.20 -15.79
C SER A 160 -20.37 -2.60 -15.43
N ILE A 161 -20.52 -1.27 -15.58
CA ILE A 161 -21.80 -0.58 -15.41
C ILE A 161 -22.84 -1.00 -16.48
N HIS A 162 -22.39 -1.57 -17.58
CA HIS A 162 -23.25 -2.06 -18.68
C HIS A 162 -23.67 -3.52 -18.49
N SER A 163 -23.08 -4.23 -17.53
CA SER A 163 -23.44 -5.63 -17.26
C SER A 163 -24.75 -5.74 -16.46
N GLN A 164 -25.39 -6.90 -16.56
CA GLN A 164 -26.67 -7.18 -15.90
C GLN A 164 -26.56 -6.99 -14.37
N VAL A 165 -27.51 -6.25 -13.80
CA VAL A 165 -27.73 -6.18 -12.35
C VAL A 165 -28.42 -7.47 -11.92
N VAL A 166 -27.79 -8.24 -11.05
CA VAL A 166 -28.27 -9.58 -10.61
C VAL A 166 -28.75 -9.59 -9.17
N ALA A 167 -28.39 -8.58 -8.37
CA ALA A 167 -28.83 -8.37 -7.00
C ALA A 167 -28.55 -6.94 -6.56
N GLN A 168 -29.00 -6.58 -5.37
CA GLN A 168 -28.70 -5.30 -4.72
C GLN A 168 -28.44 -5.51 -3.22
N TYR A 169 -27.53 -4.70 -2.68
CA TYR A 169 -27.36 -4.50 -1.25
C TYR A 169 -27.84 -3.12 -0.85
N ARG A 170 -28.32 -3.01 0.38
CA ARG A 170 -28.72 -1.76 1.03
C ARG A 170 -27.70 -1.33 2.09
N LYS A 171 -27.69 -0.04 2.42
CA LYS A 171 -26.81 0.52 3.47
C LYS A 171 -26.90 -0.30 4.76
N GLY A 172 -25.73 -0.59 5.32
CA GLY A 172 -25.58 -1.38 6.54
C GLY A 172 -25.47 -2.88 6.35
N GLN A 173 -25.89 -3.43 5.20
CA GLN A 173 -25.71 -4.86 4.91
C GLN A 173 -24.24 -5.21 4.68
N THR A 174 -23.89 -6.44 5.01
CA THR A 174 -22.51 -6.98 4.86
C THR A 174 -22.42 -7.92 3.67
N VAL A 175 -21.27 -7.89 3.01
CA VAL A 175 -20.90 -8.82 1.94
C VAL A 175 -19.47 -9.32 2.20
N ASN A 176 -19.27 -10.63 2.09
CA ASN A 176 -17.93 -11.24 2.17
C ASN A 176 -17.28 -11.15 0.78
N LEU A 177 -16.29 -10.30 0.65
CA LEU A 177 -15.56 -10.13 -0.60
C LEU A 177 -14.32 -11.04 -0.64
N MET A 178 -13.95 -11.45 -1.84
CA MET A 178 -12.66 -12.09 -2.09
C MET A 178 -11.58 -11.03 -2.25
N SER A 179 -10.32 -11.45 -2.09
CA SER A 179 -9.18 -10.58 -2.38
C SER A 179 -9.09 -10.26 -3.87
N GLY A 180 -8.56 -9.10 -4.18
CA GLY A 180 -8.40 -8.63 -5.55
C GLY A 180 -9.55 -7.76 -6.05
N THR A 181 -9.21 -6.82 -6.94
CA THR A 181 -10.16 -5.92 -7.59
C THR A 181 -9.82 -5.76 -9.06
N THR A 182 -10.76 -5.18 -9.81
CA THR A 182 -10.59 -4.82 -11.22
C THR A 182 -11.04 -3.38 -11.42
N ILE A 183 -10.30 -2.57 -12.17
CA ILE A 183 -10.77 -1.25 -12.61
C ILE A 183 -11.44 -1.40 -13.98
N ALA A 184 -12.67 -0.96 -14.07
CA ALA A 184 -13.43 -0.89 -15.32
C ALA A 184 -14.51 0.18 -15.22
N ASP A 185 -14.80 0.83 -16.34
CA ASP A 185 -15.87 1.84 -16.49
C ASP A 185 -15.83 2.95 -15.42
N GLY A 186 -14.63 3.38 -15.02
CA GLY A 186 -14.44 4.44 -14.02
C GLY A 186 -14.70 4.02 -12.56
N TYR A 187 -14.75 2.71 -12.28
CA TYR A 187 -14.96 2.15 -10.94
C TYR A 187 -13.92 1.10 -10.58
N ILE A 188 -13.67 0.96 -9.28
CA ILE A 188 -12.96 -0.15 -8.67
C ILE A 188 -14.00 -1.21 -8.33
N TRP A 189 -13.91 -2.38 -8.93
CA TRP A 189 -14.82 -3.51 -8.75
C TRP A 189 -14.20 -4.55 -7.83
N ALA A 190 -14.93 -4.90 -6.77
CA ALA A 190 -14.67 -6.08 -5.94
C ALA A 190 -15.53 -7.26 -6.43
N HIS A 191 -15.19 -8.47 -5.98
CA HIS A 191 -15.93 -9.67 -6.37
C HIS A 191 -16.11 -10.65 -5.20
N TYR A 192 -17.10 -11.53 -5.36
CA TYR A 192 -17.39 -12.63 -4.45
C TYR A 192 -18.10 -13.76 -5.17
N ILE A 193 -18.18 -14.95 -4.56
CA ILE A 193 -18.95 -16.06 -5.09
C ILE A 193 -20.37 -15.97 -4.50
N GLY A 194 -21.38 -15.78 -5.36
CA GLY A 194 -22.77 -15.76 -4.96
C GLY A 194 -23.31 -17.16 -4.64
N TYR A 195 -24.52 -17.26 -4.07
CA TYR A 195 -25.16 -18.53 -3.72
C TYR A 195 -25.33 -19.49 -4.91
N SER A 196 -25.38 -18.98 -6.13
CA SER A 196 -25.41 -19.79 -7.35
C SER A 196 -24.07 -20.37 -7.78
N GLY A 197 -23.00 -20.20 -7.00
CA GLY A 197 -21.63 -20.57 -7.35
C GLY A 197 -20.97 -19.67 -8.41
N LYS A 198 -21.68 -18.64 -8.90
CA LYS A 198 -21.14 -17.71 -9.93
C LYS A 198 -20.44 -16.53 -9.27
N THR A 199 -19.37 -16.05 -9.90
CA THR A 199 -18.72 -14.79 -9.51
C THR A 199 -19.69 -13.62 -9.70
N ARG A 200 -19.71 -12.74 -8.70
CA ARG A 200 -20.49 -11.51 -8.65
C ARG A 200 -19.57 -10.32 -8.41
N TYR A 201 -19.93 -9.20 -8.99
CA TYR A 201 -19.13 -7.98 -8.94
C TYR A 201 -19.93 -6.85 -8.31
N ILE A 202 -19.27 -6.06 -7.50
CA ILE A 202 -19.85 -4.93 -6.77
C ILE A 202 -18.85 -3.77 -6.78
N ALA A 203 -19.30 -2.55 -7.05
CA ALA A 203 -18.42 -1.40 -7.05
C ALA A 203 -17.98 -1.08 -5.62
N LEU A 204 -16.67 -1.05 -5.39
CA LEU A 204 -16.05 -0.68 -4.13
C LEU A 204 -16.02 0.85 -3.97
N ALA A 205 -15.64 1.54 -5.04
CA ALA A 205 -15.51 3.00 -5.12
C ALA A 205 -15.47 3.45 -6.59
N PRO A 206 -15.64 4.75 -6.91
CA PRO A 206 -15.15 5.32 -8.15
C PRO A 206 -13.63 5.13 -8.28
N ALA A 207 -13.10 5.10 -9.49
CA ALA A 207 -11.67 4.91 -9.72
C ALA A 207 -10.81 6.06 -9.17
N ASP A 208 -11.37 7.27 -9.06
CA ASP A 208 -10.77 8.44 -8.42
C ASP A 208 -10.86 8.42 -6.88
N LYS A 209 -11.51 7.39 -6.31
CA LYS A 209 -11.71 7.19 -4.87
C LYS A 209 -12.41 8.36 -4.14
N SER A 210 -13.17 9.17 -4.87
CA SER A 210 -13.94 10.30 -4.31
C SER A 210 -14.99 9.87 -3.28
N ALA A 211 -15.41 8.61 -3.28
CA ALA A 211 -16.33 8.02 -2.32
C ALA A 211 -16.06 6.52 -2.13
N TRP A 212 -16.32 5.99 -0.93
CA TRP A 212 -16.27 4.55 -0.65
C TRP A 212 -17.68 4.00 -0.49
N TYR A 213 -18.09 3.09 -1.38
CA TYR A 213 -19.40 2.42 -1.35
C TYR A 213 -19.40 1.24 -0.39
N LEU A 214 -18.21 0.65 -0.16
CA LEU A 214 -17.98 -0.44 0.79
C LEU A 214 -16.86 -0.03 1.75
N VAL A 215 -17.08 -0.28 3.04
CA VAL A 215 -16.10 -0.04 4.11
C VAL A 215 -15.90 -1.33 4.90
N SER A 216 -14.78 -1.45 5.61
CA SER A 216 -14.56 -2.60 6.51
C SER A 216 -15.73 -2.78 7.47
N ALA A 217 -16.20 -4.02 7.63
CA ALA A 217 -17.24 -4.36 8.59
C ALA A 217 -16.67 -4.48 10.00
#